data_667be294234bc075a6815b497699bae8
#
_entry.id   667be294234bc075a6815b497699bae8
#
_cell.length_a   1.000
_cell.length_b   1.000
_cell.length_c   1.000
_cell.angle_alpha   90.00
_cell.angle_beta   90.00
_cell.angle_gamma   90.00
#
_symmetry.space_group_name_H-M   'P 1'
#
loop_
_entity.id
_entity.type
_entity.pdbx_description
1 polymer ?
#
loop_
_entity_poly.entity_id
_entity_poly.type
_entity_poly.pdbx_seq_one_letter_code
_entity_poly.pdbx_strand_id
1 'polypeptide(L)'
;MQPAEVAQLMLMYFVLPLWLLAGFADYLCHRASDIEHTSGAKESLLHLLLFAEMGVPVLAAIFLQINALIIAVMIVCFVLHEATSLWDVSYASKRRTIAPIEQHVHSLLEMLPLMGLLLILVPHWNQFLALFGLGPEAADFRLAFKQHPLPWPYVTAVLLAVALLEVLPFVEELIRGLRANAGRLIP
;
A
#
# COMPACT_ATOMS: atom_id res chain seq x y z
N MET A 1 10.71 18.15 19.74
CA MET A 1 10.50 16.86 19.03
C MET A 1 11.70 16.57 18.15
N GLN A 2 12.19 15.37 18.20
CA GLN A 2 13.26 14.93 17.29
C GLN A 2 12.68 14.67 15.89
N PRO A 3 13.47 14.83 14.81
CA PRO A 3 12.99 14.56 13.43
C PRO A 3 12.35 13.17 13.26
N ALA A 4 12.89 12.18 13.97
CA ALA A 4 12.35 10.81 13.95
C ALA A 4 10.93 10.72 14.55
N GLU A 5 10.66 11.45 15.64
CA GLU A 5 9.32 11.51 16.25
C GLU A 5 8.32 12.19 15.33
N VAL A 6 8.73 13.26 14.64
CA VAL A 6 7.88 13.95 13.66
C VAL A 6 7.56 13.04 12.51
N ALA A 7 8.55 12.36 11.94
CA ALA A 7 8.36 11.40 10.82
C ALA A 7 7.39 10.27 11.21
N GLN A 8 7.54 9.72 12.41
CA GLN A 8 6.63 8.69 12.92
C GLN A 8 5.20 9.21 13.08
N LEU A 9 5.00 10.40 13.64
CA LEU A 9 3.67 11.00 13.80
C LEU A 9 3.02 11.29 12.44
N MET A 10 3.79 11.78 11.46
CA MET A 10 3.31 12.00 10.11
C MET A 10 2.86 10.68 9.45
N LEU A 11 3.66 9.62 9.60
CA LEU A 11 3.27 8.28 9.10
C LEU A 11 1.98 7.80 9.74
N MET A 12 1.89 7.85 11.08
CA MET A 12 0.79 7.26 11.83
C MET A 12 -0.54 8.03 11.66
N TYR A 13 -0.49 9.36 11.63
CA TYR A 13 -1.69 10.19 11.76
C TYR A 13 -2.01 11.03 10.51
N PHE A 14 -1.16 11.00 9.50
CA PHE A 14 -1.41 11.71 8.26
C PHE A 14 -1.31 10.77 7.04
N VAL A 15 -0.13 10.17 6.77
CA VAL A 15 0.08 9.38 5.56
C VAL A 15 -0.78 8.13 5.54
N LEU A 16 -0.77 7.33 6.61
CA LEU A 16 -1.53 6.08 6.66
C LEU A 16 -3.05 6.31 6.60
N PRO A 17 -3.66 7.24 7.39
CA PRO A 17 -5.08 7.54 7.25
C PRO A 17 -5.46 8.07 5.88
N LEU A 18 -4.65 8.96 5.29
CA LEU A 18 -4.90 9.49 3.95
C LEU A 18 -4.84 8.39 2.89
N TRP A 19 -3.91 7.44 3.04
CA TRP A 19 -3.78 6.30 2.14
C TRP A 19 -5.00 5.37 2.19
N LEU A 20 -5.50 5.04 3.38
CA LEU A 20 -6.72 4.25 3.55
C LEU A 20 -7.95 4.98 2.97
N LEU A 21 -8.04 6.31 3.14
CA LEU A 21 -9.12 7.08 2.53
C LEU A 21 -9.02 7.12 1.01
N ALA A 22 -7.81 7.19 0.45
CA ALA A 22 -7.58 7.15 -0.99
C ALA A 22 -7.96 5.78 -1.57
N GLY A 23 -7.58 4.66 -0.93
CA GLY A 23 -7.98 3.32 -1.36
C GLY A 23 -9.49 3.12 -1.33
N PHE A 24 -10.16 3.58 -0.28
CA PHE A 24 -11.62 3.54 -0.23
C PHE A 24 -12.29 4.43 -1.30
N ALA A 25 -11.71 5.61 -1.59
CA ALA A 25 -12.18 6.48 -2.66
C ALA A 25 -12.03 5.82 -4.04
N ASP A 26 -10.97 5.08 -4.27
CA ASP A 26 -10.74 4.30 -5.48
C ASP A 26 -11.82 3.23 -5.67
N TYR A 27 -12.11 2.44 -4.64
CA TYR A 27 -13.24 1.52 -4.66
C TYR A 27 -14.58 2.20 -5.02
N LEU A 28 -14.83 3.42 -4.51
CA LEU A 28 -16.05 4.16 -4.87
C LEU A 28 -16.05 4.61 -6.35
N CYS A 29 -14.89 4.98 -6.91
CA CYS A 29 -14.73 5.28 -8.34
C CYS A 29 -15.03 4.04 -9.18
N HIS A 30 -14.56 2.85 -8.78
CA HIS A 30 -14.82 1.59 -9.45
C HIS A 30 -16.31 1.21 -9.43
N ARG A 31 -16.96 1.43 -8.31
CA ARG A 31 -18.42 1.25 -8.25
C ARG A 31 -19.18 2.20 -9.17
N ALA A 32 -18.73 3.44 -9.27
CA ALA A 32 -19.36 4.43 -10.13
C ALA A 32 -19.11 4.18 -11.63
N SER A 33 -18.00 3.52 -11.97
CA SER A 33 -17.61 3.18 -13.36
C SER A 33 -18.09 1.80 -13.83
N ASP A 34 -18.82 1.05 -12.98
CA ASP A 34 -19.39 -0.26 -13.31
C ASP A 34 -18.34 -1.25 -13.81
N ILE A 35 -17.21 -1.37 -13.05
CA ILE A 35 -16.05 -2.15 -13.49
C ILE A 35 -16.38 -3.63 -13.71
N GLU A 36 -17.36 -4.19 -13.02
CA GLU A 36 -17.80 -5.57 -13.18
C GLU A 36 -18.23 -5.92 -14.60
N HIS A 37 -18.77 -4.93 -15.37
CA HIS A 37 -19.22 -5.11 -16.74
C HIS A 37 -18.25 -4.54 -17.79
N THR A 38 -17.18 -3.87 -17.37
CA THR A 38 -16.20 -3.23 -18.26
C THR A 38 -14.85 -3.95 -18.25
N SER A 39 -14.07 -3.80 -17.19
CA SER A 39 -12.75 -4.44 -17.01
C SER A 39 -12.81 -5.78 -16.28
N GLY A 40 -13.87 -6.01 -15.52
CA GLY A 40 -14.18 -7.29 -14.87
C GLY A 40 -13.32 -7.58 -13.63
N ALA A 41 -13.47 -8.79 -13.13
CA ALA A 41 -12.77 -9.28 -11.92
C ALA A 41 -11.23 -9.26 -12.03
N LYS A 42 -10.68 -9.14 -13.24
CA LYS A 42 -9.22 -9.03 -13.42
C LYS A 42 -8.65 -7.73 -12.86
N GLU A 43 -9.33 -6.60 -13.03
CA GLU A 43 -8.92 -5.34 -12.42
C GLU A 43 -8.98 -5.46 -10.89
N SER A 44 -10.05 -6.02 -10.33
CA SER A 44 -10.15 -6.28 -8.88
C SER A 44 -9.02 -7.18 -8.34
N LEU A 45 -8.54 -8.14 -9.12
CA LEU A 45 -7.37 -8.95 -8.73
C LEU A 45 -6.07 -8.15 -8.72
N LEU A 46 -5.90 -7.21 -9.65
CA LEU A 46 -4.74 -6.31 -9.66
C LEU A 46 -4.76 -5.41 -8.42
N HIS A 47 -5.93 -4.89 -8.02
CA HIS A 47 -6.04 -4.11 -6.77
C HIS A 47 -5.73 -4.94 -5.52
N LEU A 48 -6.19 -6.19 -5.43
CA LEU A 48 -5.81 -7.07 -4.33
C LEU A 48 -4.31 -7.39 -4.33
N LEU A 49 -3.68 -7.48 -5.49
CA LEU A 49 -2.22 -7.64 -5.59
C LEU A 49 -1.50 -6.39 -5.10
N LEU A 50 -1.90 -5.19 -5.57
CA LEU A 50 -1.38 -3.90 -5.10
C LEU A 50 -1.52 -3.76 -3.58
N PHE A 51 -2.67 -4.15 -3.03
CA PHE A 51 -2.91 -4.17 -1.60
C PHE A 51 -1.98 -5.14 -0.86
N ALA A 52 -1.76 -6.35 -1.39
CA ALA A 52 -0.86 -7.33 -0.78
C ALA A 52 0.59 -6.87 -0.81
N GLU A 53 1.05 -6.28 -1.92
CA GLU A 53 2.41 -5.72 -2.07
C GLU A 53 2.69 -4.63 -1.03
N MET A 54 1.72 -3.77 -0.72
CA MET A 54 1.87 -2.73 0.30
C MET A 54 1.54 -3.20 1.71
N GLY A 55 0.72 -4.24 1.86
CA GLY A 55 0.43 -4.88 3.14
C GLY A 55 1.67 -5.44 3.82
N VAL A 56 2.59 -6.03 3.05
CA VAL A 56 3.87 -6.57 3.58
C VAL A 56 4.70 -5.48 4.27
N PRO A 57 5.09 -4.36 3.62
CA PRO A 57 5.85 -3.30 4.26
C PRO A 57 5.10 -2.62 5.42
N VAL A 58 3.79 -2.44 5.33
CA VAL A 58 2.98 -1.86 6.42
C VAL A 58 3.00 -2.77 7.65
N LEU A 59 2.76 -4.07 7.51
CA LEU A 59 2.85 -5.01 8.62
C LEU A 59 4.27 -5.10 9.17
N ALA A 60 5.30 -5.11 8.32
CA ALA A 60 6.68 -5.05 8.76
C ALA A 60 6.96 -3.77 9.57
N ALA A 61 6.48 -2.62 9.11
CA ALA A 61 6.64 -1.34 9.82
C ALA A 61 5.90 -1.32 11.17
N ILE A 62 4.79 -2.01 11.31
CA ILE A 62 4.04 -2.10 12.57
C ILE A 62 4.75 -3.03 13.58
N PHE A 63 5.22 -4.19 13.16
CA PHE A 63 5.63 -5.26 14.07
C PHE A 63 7.14 -5.48 14.16
N LEU A 64 7.92 -5.20 13.10
CA LEU A 64 9.32 -5.55 13.02
C LEU A 64 10.25 -4.36 13.26
N GLN A 65 11.47 -4.65 13.72
CA GLN A 65 12.54 -3.66 13.77
C GLN A 65 12.94 -3.26 12.36
N ILE A 66 12.94 -1.94 12.10
CA ILE A 66 13.38 -1.42 10.81
C ILE A 66 14.91 -1.43 10.77
N ASN A 67 15.44 -2.27 9.90
CA ASN A 67 16.87 -2.44 9.63
C ASN A 67 17.10 -2.60 8.13
N ALA A 68 18.31 -2.91 7.71
CA ALA A 68 18.66 -3.06 6.29
C ALA A 68 17.79 -4.10 5.57
N LEU A 69 17.48 -5.25 6.20
CA LEU A 69 16.60 -6.26 5.62
C LEU A 69 15.20 -5.69 5.33
N ILE A 70 14.59 -5.05 6.33
CA ILE A 70 13.21 -4.56 6.21
C ILE A 70 13.15 -3.39 5.21
N ILE A 71 14.15 -2.51 5.20
CA ILE A 71 14.26 -1.44 4.18
C ILE A 71 14.37 -2.05 2.78
N ALA A 72 15.19 -3.07 2.58
CA ALA A 72 15.31 -3.74 1.28
C ALA A 72 13.97 -4.36 0.84
N VAL A 73 13.26 -5.03 1.75
CA VAL A 73 11.91 -5.57 1.47
C VAL A 73 10.93 -4.45 1.09
N MET A 74 10.92 -3.33 1.82
CA MET A 74 10.06 -2.19 1.51
C MET A 74 10.35 -1.60 0.12
N ILE A 75 11.62 -1.46 -0.24
CA ILE A 75 12.02 -0.97 -1.57
C ILE A 75 11.57 -1.94 -2.66
N VAL A 76 11.76 -3.25 -2.48
CA VAL A 76 11.32 -4.25 -3.45
C VAL A 76 9.80 -4.24 -3.60
N CYS A 77 9.06 -4.24 -2.49
CA CYS A 77 7.60 -4.15 -2.53
C CYS A 77 7.11 -2.87 -3.21
N PHE A 78 7.76 -1.73 -2.97
CA PHE A 78 7.44 -0.47 -3.64
C PHE A 78 7.66 -0.56 -5.15
N VAL A 79 8.80 -1.11 -5.61
CA VAL A 79 9.06 -1.27 -7.05
C VAL A 79 8.07 -2.22 -7.71
N LEU A 80 7.69 -3.30 -7.04
CA LEU A 80 6.65 -4.22 -7.54
C LEU A 80 5.29 -3.52 -7.62
N HIS A 81 4.93 -2.76 -6.60
CA HIS A 81 3.71 -1.98 -6.55
C HIS A 81 3.60 -0.99 -7.72
N GLU A 82 4.66 -0.23 -7.99
CA GLU A 82 4.70 0.69 -9.15
C GLU A 82 4.54 -0.05 -10.49
N ALA A 83 5.18 -1.21 -10.64
CA ALA A 83 5.04 -2.03 -11.83
C ALA A 83 3.62 -2.58 -11.99
N THR A 84 2.99 -3.01 -10.89
CA THR A 84 1.61 -3.51 -10.87
C THR A 84 0.61 -2.38 -11.12
N SER A 85 0.82 -1.19 -10.55
CA SER A 85 0.01 0.01 -10.78
C SER A 85 0.04 0.43 -12.25
N LEU A 86 1.22 0.47 -12.86
CA LEU A 86 1.35 0.73 -14.30
C LEU A 86 0.62 -0.33 -15.15
N TRP A 87 0.67 -1.60 -14.75
CA TRP A 87 -0.06 -2.67 -15.42
C TRP A 87 -1.56 -2.48 -15.27
N ASP A 88 -2.05 -2.18 -14.09
CA ASP A 88 -3.45 -1.94 -13.80
C ASP A 88 -4.04 -0.81 -14.64
N VAL A 89 -3.44 0.38 -14.60
CA VAL A 89 -3.87 1.54 -15.39
C VAL A 89 -3.80 1.24 -16.90
N SER A 90 -2.76 0.53 -17.36
CA SER A 90 -2.63 0.12 -18.77
C SER A 90 -3.69 -0.90 -19.19
N TYR A 91 -4.19 -1.71 -18.26
CA TYR A 91 -5.27 -2.66 -18.49
C TYR A 91 -6.63 -1.97 -18.50
N ALA A 92 -6.92 -1.14 -17.47
CA ALA A 92 -8.18 -0.45 -17.28
C ALA A 92 -8.46 0.55 -18.41
N SER A 93 -7.48 1.39 -18.78
CA SER A 93 -7.62 2.43 -19.81
C SER A 93 -7.97 1.92 -21.21
N LYS A 94 -7.71 0.64 -21.50
CA LYS A 94 -8.11 -0.01 -22.77
C LYS A 94 -9.55 -0.53 -22.74
N ARG A 95 -10.21 -0.56 -21.59
CA ARG A 95 -11.52 -1.20 -21.38
C ARG A 95 -12.60 -0.24 -20.95
N ARG A 96 -12.23 0.84 -20.27
CA ARG A 96 -13.12 1.86 -19.77
C ARG A 96 -12.45 3.23 -19.74
N THR A 97 -13.24 4.26 -19.62
CA THR A 97 -12.73 5.61 -19.37
C THR A 97 -12.46 5.77 -17.87
N ILE A 98 -11.22 6.13 -17.53
CA ILE A 98 -10.85 6.48 -16.17
C ILE A 98 -11.22 7.95 -15.95
N ALA A 99 -12.09 8.22 -14.98
CA ALA A 99 -12.57 9.58 -14.70
C ALA A 99 -11.44 10.46 -14.11
N PRO A 100 -11.47 11.79 -14.32
CA PRO A 100 -10.44 12.68 -13.76
C PRO A 100 -10.24 12.56 -12.24
N ILE A 101 -11.33 12.34 -11.49
CA ILE A 101 -11.25 12.13 -10.05
C ILE A 101 -10.52 10.83 -9.70
N GLU A 102 -10.77 9.77 -10.43
CA GLU A 102 -10.12 8.48 -10.27
C GLU A 102 -8.61 8.58 -10.60
N GLN A 103 -8.24 9.27 -11.68
CA GLN A 103 -6.82 9.55 -11.99
C GLN A 103 -6.12 10.29 -10.84
N HIS A 104 -6.83 11.21 -10.19
CA HIS A 104 -6.29 11.94 -9.04
C HIS A 104 -6.11 11.05 -7.82
N VAL A 105 -7.06 10.15 -7.57
CA VAL A 105 -6.98 9.14 -6.51
C VAL A 105 -5.82 8.18 -6.77
N HIS A 106 -5.65 7.66 -8.00
CA HIS A 106 -4.50 6.83 -8.38
C HIS A 106 -3.16 7.55 -8.14
N SER A 107 -3.06 8.84 -8.49
CA SER A 107 -1.84 9.62 -8.20
C SER A 107 -1.52 9.69 -6.71
N LEU A 108 -2.54 9.76 -5.83
CA LEU A 108 -2.32 9.67 -4.38
C LEU A 108 -1.86 8.27 -3.97
N LEU A 109 -2.46 7.21 -4.53
CA LEU A 109 -2.11 5.82 -4.23
C LEU A 109 -0.69 5.45 -4.69
N GLU A 110 -0.15 6.09 -5.71
CA GLU A 110 1.26 5.97 -6.13
C GLU A 110 2.21 6.77 -5.24
N MET A 111 1.83 8.00 -4.85
CA MET A 111 2.70 8.90 -4.09
C MET A 111 2.79 8.57 -2.61
N LEU A 112 1.71 8.09 -1.99
CA LEU A 112 1.67 7.84 -0.55
C LEU A 112 2.59 6.70 -0.09
N PRO A 113 2.75 5.57 -0.82
CA PRO A 113 3.77 4.56 -0.55
C PRO A 113 5.19 5.12 -0.55
N LEU A 114 5.52 5.94 -1.54
CA LEU A 114 6.83 6.60 -1.63
C LEU A 114 7.06 7.54 -0.44
N MET A 115 6.07 8.36 -0.11
CA MET A 115 6.14 9.24 1.07
C MET A 115 6.34 8.43 2.36
N GLY A 116 5.61 7.32 2.51
CA GLY A 116 5.75 6.41 3.64
C GLY A 116 7.15 5.84 3.74
N LEU A 117 7.70 5.35 2.64
CA LEU A 117 9.06 4.83 2.58
C LEU A 117 10.08 5.91 2.96
N LEU A 118 10.01 7.11 2.38
CA LEU A 118 10.92 8.21 2.68
C LEU A 118 10.87 8.62 4.15
N LEU A 119 9.69 8.69 4.76
CA LEU A 119 9.54 9.01 6.18
C LEU A 119 10.13 7.91 7.09
N ILE A 120 10.03 6.63 6.68
CA ILE A 120 10.70 5.52 7.39
C ILE A 120 12.21 5.64 7.28
N LEU A 121 12.76 6.07 6.15
CA LEU A 121 14.20 6.22 5.97
C LEU A 121 14.82 7.31 6.86
N VAL A 122 14.07 8.37 7.19
CA VAL A 122 14.58 9.49 8.02
C VAL A 122 15.24 9.00 9.32
N PRO A 123 14.59 8.20 10.19
CA PRO A 123 15.20 7.69 11.40
C PRO A 123 16.15 6.50 11.18
N HIS A 124 16.12 5.85 10.02
CA HIS A 124 16.87 4.62 9.73
C HIS A 124 17.92 4.80 8.62
N TRP A 125 18.36 6.05 8.42
CA TRP A 125 19.24 6.44 7.32
C TRP A 125 20.55 5.63 7.26
N ASN A 126 21.15 5.34 8.42
CA ASN A 126 22.38 4.56 8.49
C ASN A 126 22.18 3.13 7.99
N GLN A 127 21.06 2.49 8.31
CA GLN A 127 20.75 1.15 7.81
C GLN A 127 20.43 1.15 6.31
N PHE A 128 19.83 2.23 5.80
CA PHE A 128 19.67 2.42 4.36
C PHE A 128 21.03 2.55 3.64
N LEU A 129 21.96 3.38 4.16
CA LEU A 129 23.31 3.50 3.59
C LEU A 129 24.07 2.17 3.66
N ALA A 130 23.90 1.43 4.75
CA ALA A 130 24.56 0.14 4.96
C ALA A 130 24.20 -0.91 3.90
N LEU A 131 22.99 -0.84 3.28
CA LEU A 131 22.62 -1.70 2.15
C LEU A 131 23.58 -1.57 0.96
N PHE A 132 24.19 -0.41 0.80
CA PHE A 132 25.12 -0.09 -0.30
C PHE A 132 26.59 -0.16 0.16
N GLY A 133 26.85 -0.67 1.37
CA GLY A 133 28.20 -0.69 1.96
C GLY A 133 28.72 0.70 2.33
N LEU A 134 27.80 1.66 2.55
CA LEU A 134 28.10 3.05 2.88
C LEU A 134 27.73 3.35 4.34
N GLY A 135 28.29 4.44 4.88
CA GLY A 135 27.97 4.89 6.25
C GLY A 135 28.78 4.19 7.34
N PRO A 136 28.51 4.53 8.61
CA PRO A 136 29.31 4.08 9.76
C PRO A 136 28.87 2.72 10.33
N GLU A 137 27.69 2.21 9.92
CA GLU A 137 27.09 0.99 10.47
C GLU A 137 27.20 -0.19 9.50
N ALA A 138 27.27 -1.40 10.06
CA ALA A 138 27.09 -2.62 9.28
C ALA A 138 25.60 -2.86 9.00
N ALA A 139 25.27 -3.40 7.82
CA ALA A 139 23.90 -3.76 7.47
C ALA A 139 23.39 -4.87 8.39
N ASP A 140 22.25 -4.65 9.04
CA ASP A 140 21.58 -5.65 9.85
C ASP A 140 20.47 -6.34 9.02
N PHE A 141 20.62 -7.66 8.83
CA PHE A 141 19.67 -8.51 8.10
C PHE A 141 18.90 -9.48 9.01
N ARG A 142 18.84 -9.21 10.32
CA ARG A 142 18.11 -10.07 11.27
C ARG A 142 16.63 -9.74 11.24
N LEU A 143 15.80 -10.76 11.21
CA LEU A 143 14.35 -10.61 11.39
C LEU A 143 14.07 -10.57 12.90
N ALA A 144 13.61 -9.43 13.41
CA ALA A 144 13.32 -9.24 14.82
C ALA A 144 12.07 -8.39 15.03
N PHE A 145 11.27 -8.71 16.06
CA PHE A 145 10.15 -7.87 16.48
C PHE A 145 10.64 -6.58 17.15
N LYS A 146 9.84 -5.53 17.08
CA LYS A 146 10.12 -4.27 17.76
C LYS A 146 10.29 -4.48 19.27
N GLN A 147 11.36 -3.90 19.83
CA GLN A 147 11.57 -3.86 21.29
C GLN A 147 10.56 -2.92 21.97
N HIS A 148 10.19 -1.83 21.29
CA HIS A 148 9.17 -0.88 21.70
C HIS A 148 8.02 -0.91 20.69
N PRO A 149 7.03 -1.81 20.87
CA PRO A 149 5.91 -1.94 19.95
C PRO A 149 5.02 -0.69 19.99
N LEU A 150 4.29 -0.46 18.89
CA LEU A 150 3.28 0.58 18.84
C LEU A 150 2.15 0.28 19.85
N PRO A 151 1.45 1.31 20.37
CA PRO A 151 0.33 1.10 21.29
C PRO A 151 -0.74 0.20 20.68
N TRP A 152 -1.13 -0.86 21.39
CA TRP A 152 -2.13 -1.81 20.90
C TRP A 152 -3.45 -1.18 20.44
N PRO A 153 -4.01 -0.15 21.13
CA PRO A 153 -5.22 0.52 20.63
C PRO A 153 -5.04 1.12 19.25
N TYR A 154 -3.86 1.69 18.95
CA TYR A 154 -3.53 2.22 17.62
C TYR A 154 -3.43 1.08 16.58
N VAL A 155 -2.69 0.02 16.89
CA VAL A 155 -2.53 -1.15 15.99
C VAL A 155 -3.90 -1.76 15.68
N THR A 156 -4.73 -1.96 16.70
CA THR A 156 -6.09 -2.49 16.51
C THR A 156 -6.93 -1.57 15.64
N ALA A 157 -6.90 -0.25 15.87
CA ALA A 157 -7.64 0.71 15.08
C ALA A 157 -7.20 0.70 13.60
N VAL A 158 -5.89 0.63 13.34
CA VAL A 158 -5.35 0.53 11.97
C VAL A 158 -5.79 -0.76 11.30
N LEU A 159 -5.63 -1.91 11.96
CA LEU A 159 -6.02 -3.21 11.37
C LEU A 159 -7.53 -3.28 11.09
N LEU A 160 -8.37 -2.72 11.98
CA LEU A 160 -9.81 -2.62 11.74
C LEU A 160 -10.12 -1.69 10.56
N ALA A 161 -9.47 -0.53 10.48
CA ALA A 161 -9.65 0.40 9.36
C ALA A 161 -9.23 -0.25 8.03
N VAL A 162 -8.08 -0.93 7.98
CA VAL A 162 -7.64 -1.72 6.82
C VAL A 162 -8.68 -2.77 6.43
N ALA A 163 -9.19 -3.54 7.40
CA ALA A 163 -10.19 -4.56 7.13
C ALA A 163 -11.49 -3.97 6.54
N LEU A 164 -11.95 -2.84 7.09
CA LEU A 164 -13.22 -2.22 6.71
C LEU A 164 -13.15 -1.37 5.44
N LEU A 165 -12.04 -0.65 5.23
CA LEU A 165 -11.91 0.32 4.12
C LEU A 165 -11.21 -0.27 2.90
N GLU A 166 -10.40 -1.33 3.07
CA GLU A 166 -9.64 -1.93 1.98
C GLU A 166 -10.07 -3.37 1.71
N VAL A 167 -9.88 -4.27 2.68
CA VAL A 167 -10.07 -5.71 2.44
C VAL A 167 -11.52 -6.02 2.06
N LEU A 168 -12.48 -5.59 2.85
CA LEU A 168 -13.90 -5.88 2.58
C LEU A 168 -14.40 -5.27 1.27
N PRO A 169 -14.14 -3.99 0.94
CA PRO A 169 -14.54 -3.40 -0.33
C PRO A 169 -13.94 -4.10 -1.54
N PHE A 170 -12.63 -4.34 -1.56
CA PHE A 170 -11.99 -4.95 -2.74
C PHE A 170 -12.31 -6.45 -2.89
N VAL A 171 -12.55 -7.17 -1.79
CA VAL A 171 -13.09 -8.55 -1.86
C VAL A 171 -14.54 -8.55 -2.37
N GLU A 172 -15.38 -7.60 -1.94
CA GLU A 172 -16.74 -7.41 -2.49
C GLU A 172 -16.69 -7.15 -3.98
N GLU A 173 -15.82 -6.24 -4.41
CA GLU A 173 -15.61 -5.90 -5.80
C GLU A 173 -15.24 -7.11 -6.66
N LEU A 174 -14.26 -7.91 -6.19
CA LEU A 174 -13.88 -9.15 -6.87
C LEU A 174 -15.05 -10.13 -6.99
N ILE A 175 -15.78 -10.34 -5.89
CA ILE A 175 -16.94 -11.25 -5.88
C ILE A 175 -18.03 -10.74 -6.82
N ARG A 176 -18.29 -9.44 -6.85
CA ARG A 176 -19.26 -8.80 -7.74
C ARG A 176 -18.84 -8.97 -9.20
N GLY A 177 -17.57 -8.74 -9.54
CA GLY A 177 -17.03 -8.96 -10.87
C GLY A 177 -17.13 -10.42 -11.33
N LEU A 178 -16.79 -11.37 -10.46
CA LEU A 178 -16.91 -12.81 -10.76
C LEU A 178 -18.39 -13.24 -10.98
N ARG A 179 -19.31 -12.71 -10.17
CA ARG A 179 -20.75 -13.01 -10.33
C ARG A 179 -21.31 -12.45 -11.63
N ALA A 180 -20.96 -11.20 -11.96
CA ALA A 180 -21.42 -10.57 -13.21
C ALA A 180 -20.95 -11.33 -14.46
N ASN A 181 -19.77 -11.97 -14.41
CA ASN A 181 -19.12 -12.60 -15.53
C ASN A 181 -19.14 -14.15 -15.48
N ALA A 182 -20.10 -14.76 -14.77
CA ALA A 182 -20.24 -16.21 -14.65
C ALA A 182 -18.93 -16.93 -14.23
N GLY A 183 -18.17 -16.34 -13.31
CA GLY A 183 -16.89 -16.86 -12.82
C GLY A 183 -15.68 -16.53 -13.68
N ARG A 184 -15.86 -15.78 -14.79
CA ARG A 184 -14.75 -15.36 -15.65
C ARG A 184 -14.09 -14.09 -15.10
N LEU A 185 -12.78 -13.94 -15.33
CA LEU A 185 -12.03 -12.75 -14.94
C LEU A 185 -12.29 -11.54 -15.84
N ILE A 186 -12.75 -11.79 -17.03
CA ILE A 186 -12.95 -10.78 -18.09
C ILE A 186 -14.39 -10.91 -18.60
N PRO A 187 -15.11 -9.80 -18.82
CA PRO A 187 -16.43 -9.77 -19.42
C PRO A 187 -16.49 -10.41 -20.80
#